data_54635741e2ba5f7f736e318a242f80a5
#
_entry.id   54635741e2ba5f7f736e318a242f80a5
#
_cell.length_a   1.000
_cell.length_b   1.000
_cell.length_c   1.000
_cell.angle_alpha   90.00
_cell.angle_beta   90.00
_cell.angle_gamma   90.00
#
_symmetry.space_group_name_H-M   'P 1'
#
loop_
_entity.id
_entity.type
_entity.pdbx_description
1 polymer ?
#
loop_
_entity_poly.entity_id
_entity_poly.type
_entity_poly.pdbx_seq_one_letter_code
_entity_poly.pdbx_strand_id
1 'polypeptide(L)'
;KGTTGKMSGSTGLNLTPDTLLKIYQPEMILWLYSKSEPNKAFDFCFDDEILRQYFEFDKMLKVYQAGKGKNYDYIEGIMHNCMIEGREIHPVPMQQIVNFGSVVDFNADMLETVFEKIGTPYKKEEFAERLELAKYWLEKCSPENMNTLLGYRNWDFYNTLNEVEKKEIELLHDFIAKGEYDLDALNSFIYTIPREADPDFQEENKKAAQAQFFKNAYNLMIGKAAGPRLYLFLFAVEPQRYLGLLDFSTPQTEEEKVLAAEAKAEAERKAAEEEARRKAAEEEEARRNAVAPIKEEITIDAFDKVDMRVCKVINCEVVKNAKKLLKLTLFDGLDERIIVSSIRDDYTPEELIGRKIIVIANLKPAKFAGVKSNGMLIAASGDDFGCKIIFVDDCVPEGTAIH
;
A
#
# COMPACT_ATOMS: atom_id res chain seq x y z
N LYS A 1 -2.30 3.98 -0.18
CA LYS A 1 -1.15 4.93 -0.04
C LYS A 1 0.06 4.08 0.25
N GLY A 2 1.05 4.09 -0.66
CA GLY A 2 2.28 3.33 -0.51
C GLY A 2 3.00 3.70 0.79
N THR A 3 3.59 2.71 1.43
CA THR A 3 4.47 2.93 2.58
C THR A 3 5.68 3.72 2.12
N THR A 4 5.79 4.97 2.55
CA THR A 4 6.97 5.82 2.37
C THR A 4 8.10 5.28 3.24
N GLY A 5 8.89 4.34 2.73
CA GLY A 5 10.02 3.78 3.45
C GLY A 5 11.16 3.40 2.50
N LYS A 6 12.41 3.62 2.93
CA LYS A 6 13.59 3.14 2.21
C LYS A 6 13.49 1.63 2.04
N MET A 7 13.57 1.13 0.81
CA MET A 7 13.61 -0.31 0.55
C MET A 7 14.80 -0.93 1.26
N SER A 8 14.53 -1.87 2.16
CA SER A 8 15.56 -2.62 2.89
C SER A 8 15.11 -4.07 3.00
N GLY A 9 15.98 -5.01 2.65
CA GLY A 9 15.73 -6.45 2.77
C GLY A 9 15.41 -6.90 4.20
N SER A 10 15.78 -6.12 5.21
CA SER A 10 15.49 -6.40 6.62
C SER A 10 14.09 -6.00 7.07
N THR A 11 13.33 -5.24 6.24
CA THR A 11 12.01 -4.71 6.61
C THR A 11 10.84 -5.52 6.04
N GLY A 12 11.08 -6.65 5.39
CA GLY A 12 10.03 -7.52 4.81
C GLY A 12 9.35 -6.95 3.55
N LEU A 13 9.65 -5.72 3.15
CA LEU A 13 9.27 -5.13 1.86
C LEU A 13 10.28 -5.59 0.79
N ASN A 14 10.31 -6.89 0.52
CA ASN A 14 11.17 -7.47 -0.51
C ASN A 14 10.59 -7.19 -1.90
N LEU A 15 10.78 -5.97 -2.38
CA LEU A 15 10.66 -5.65 -3.79
C LEU A 15 11.88 -6.22 -4.52
N THR A 16 11.77 -7.48 -4.90
CA THR A 16 12.78 -8.11 -5.75
C THR A 16 12.55 -7.70 -7.20
N PRO A 17 13.56 -7.69 -8.06
CA PRO A 17 13.37 -7.49 -9.50
C PRO A 17 12.32 -8.44 -10.09
N ASP A 18 12.24 -9.68 -9.61
CA ASP A 18 11.22 -10.66 -10.01
C ASP A 18 9.78 -10.17 -9.69
N THR A 19 9.57 -9.54 -8.55
CA THR A 19 8.24 -8.98 -8.19
C THR A 19 7.90 -7.80 -9.09
N LEU A 20 8.86 -6.93 -9.40
CA LEU A 20 8.63 -5.78 -10.29
C LEU A 20 8.29 -6.21 -11.71
N LEU A 21 8.96 -7.25 -12.23
CA LEU A 21 8.72 -7.80 -13.57
C LEU A 21 7.36 -8.50 -13.71
N LYS A 22 6.64 -8.75 -12.62
CA LYS A 22 5.24 -9.22 -12.64
C LYS A 22 4.21 -8.09 -12.82
N ILE A 23 4.65 -6.84 -12.73
CA ILE A 23 3.78 -5.66 -12.75
C ILE A 23 4.20 -4.68 -13.84
N TYR A 24 5.51 -4.55 -14.09
CA TYR A 24 6.10 -3.64 -15.06
C TYR A 24 6.78 -4.40 -16.18
N GLN A 25 6.67 -3.88 -17.41
CA GLN A 25 7.55 -4.31 -18.50
C GLN A 25 9.01 -3.94 -18.19
N PRO A 26 10.00 -4.76 -18.60
CA PRO A 26 11.41 -4.48 -18.31
C PRO A 26 11.85 -3.08 -18.80
N GLU A 27 11.42 -2.67 -19.98
CA GLU A 27 11.71 -1.35 -20.56
C GLU A 27 11.17 -0.22 -19.69
N MET A 28 10.03 -0.42 -19.08
CA MET A 28 9.41 0.56 -18.20
C MET A 28 10.18 0.70 -16.87
N ILE A 29 10.72 -0.40 -16.35
CA ILE A 29 11.62 -0.35 -15.18
C ILE A 29 12.87 0.47 -15.51
N LEU A 30 13.51 0.19 -16.66
CA LEU A 30 14.67 0.96 -17.11
C LEU A 30 14.33 2.44 -17.29
N TRP A 31 13.13 2.74 -17.82
CA TRP A 31 12.65 4.10 -18.00
C TRP A 31 12.45 4.83 -16.66
N LEU A 32 11.90 4.19 -15.65
CA LEU A 32 11.74 4.77 -14.31
C LEU A 32 13.09 5.21 -13.71
N TYR A 33 14.14 4.42 -13.93
CA TYR A 33 15.50 4.78 -13.54
C TYR A 33 16.07 5.89 -14.41
N SER A 34 15.90 5.81 -15.74
CA SER A 34 16.55 6.73 -16.71
C SER A 34 15.95 8.12 -16.71
N LYS A 35 14.65 8.27 -16.39
CA LYS A 35 13.98 9.58 -16.29
C LYS A 35 14.30 10.35 -15.02
N SER A 36 14.81 9.68 -14.00
CA SER A 36 15.13 10.26 -12.70
C SER A 36 16.55 10.83 -12.70
N GLU A 37 16.72 12.03 -12.14
CA GLU A 37 18.05 12.61 -11.96
C GLU A 37 18.86 11.73 -10.99
N PRO A 38 20.19 11.57 -11.21
CA PRO A 38 21.06 10.91 -10.26
C PRO A 38 20.88 11.53 -8.86
N ASN A 39 20.74 10.68 -7.83
CA ASN A 39 20.50 11.06 -6.44
C ASN A 39 19.08 11.55 -6.10
N LYS A 40 18.14 11.54 -7.03
CA LYS A 40 16.71 11.70 -6.68
C LYS A 40 16.07 10.34 -6.49
N ALA A 41 15.34 10.20 -5.39
CA ALA A 41 14.50 9.03 -5.16
C ALA A 41 13.31 9.03 -6.14
N PHE A 42 12.88 7.86 -6.56
CA PHE A 42 11.62 7.66 -7.27
C PHE A 42 10.91 6.45 -6.68
N ASP A 43 9.59 6.38 -6.84
CA ASP A 43 8.78 5.34 -6.25
C ASP A 43 8.33 4.31 -7.29
N PHE A 44 8.40 3.03 -6.94
CA PHE A 44 7.61 2.00 -7.59
C PHE A 44 6.22 2.00 -6.98
N CYS A 45 5.19 2.09 -7.80
CA CYS A 45 3.80 2.18 -7.36
C CYS A 45 3.10 0.84 -7.56
N PHE A 46 2.32 0.43 -6.57
CA PHE A 46 1.48 -0.77 -6.63
C PHE A 46 -0.01 -0.41 -6.56
N ASP A 47 -0.31 0.85 -6.33
CA ASP A 47 -1.62 1.47 -6.37
C ASP A 47 -1.94 2.02 -7.78
N ASP A 48 -3.01 2.79 -7.92
CA ASP A 48 -3.47 3.37 -9.19
C ASP A 48 -2.45 4.26 -9.89
N GLU A 49 -1.42 4.71 -9.18
CA GLU A 49 -0.33 5.51 -9.74
C GLU A 49 0.44 4.76 -10.85
N ILE A 50 0.42 3.40 -10.81
CA ILE A 50 1.00 2.58 -11.89
C ILE A 50 0.37 2.90 -13.25
N LEU A 51 -0.93 3.16 -13.30
CA LEU A 51 -1.65 3.46 -14.55
C LEU A 51 -1.17 4.80 -15.15
N ARG A 52 -0.85 5.78 -14.28
CA ARG A 52 -0.24 7.04 -14.69
C ARG A 52 1.17 6.83 -15.21
N GLN A 53 1.97 5.97 -14.58
CA GLN A 53 3.33 5.66 -15.04
C GLN A 53 3.31 4.98 -16.41
N TYR A 54 2.41 4.03 -16.67
CA TYR A 54 2.21 3.45 -18.00
C TYR A 54 1.80 4.50 -19.03
N PHE A 55 0.87 5.38 -18.67
CA PHE A 55 0.44 6.45 -19.56
C PHE A 55 1.60 7.41 -19.95
N GLU A 56 2.43 7.82 -18.98
CA GLU A 56 3.60 8.66 -19.22
C GLU A 56 4.64 7.95 -20.11
N PHE A 57 4.91 6.68 -19.82
CA PHE A 57 5.81 5.86 -20.63
C PHE A 57 5.31 5.72 -22.07
N ASP A 58 4.05 5.37 -22.26
CA ASP A 58 3.43 5.21 -23.59
C ASP A 58 3.47 6.50 -24.40
N LYS A 59 3.29 7.65 -23.73
CA LYS A 59 3.42 8.95 -24.40
C LYS A 59 4.83 9.19 -24.95
N MET A 60 5.85 8.85 -24.18
CA MET A 60 7.25 8.96 -24.61
C MET A 60 7.58 7.92 -25.69
N LEU A 61 7.11 6.69 -25.52
CA LEU A 61 7.30 5.60 -26.50
C LEU A 61 6.72 5.97 -27.87
N LYS A 62 5.51 6.55 -27.92
CA LYS A 62 4.89 7.02 -29.18
C LYS A 62 5.74 8.07 -29.90
N VAL A 63 6.30 9.04 -29.15
CA VAL A 63 7.18 10.07 -29.71
C VAL A 63 8.49 9.45 -30.22
N TYR A 64 9.07 8.53 -29.46
CA TYR A 64 10.29 7.81 -29.83
C TYR A 64 10.10 6.99 -31.12
N GLN A 65 9.04 6.18 -31.18
CA GLN A 65 8.72 5.36 -32.37
C GLN A 65 8.38 6.18 -33.60
N ALA A 66 7.78 7.36 -33.41
CA ALA A 66 7.48 8.27 -34.51
C ALA A 66 8.73 8.98 -35.09
N GLY A 67 9.88 8.94 -34.42
CA GLY A 67 11.11 9.60 -34.82
C GLY A 67 11.04 11.13 -34.84
N LYS A 68 10.00 11.72 -34.26
CA LYS A 68 9.76 13.19 -34.26
C LYS A 68 8.71 13.56 -33.20
N GLY A 69 8.75 14.81 -32.75
CA GLY A 69 7.75 15.37 -31.84
C GLY A 69 8.35 16.42 -30.91
N LYS A 70 7.51 16.93 -30.01
CA LYS A 70 7.99 17.91 -29.02
C LYS A 70 8.99 17.23 -28.07
N ASN A 71 10.17 17.87 -27.91
CA ASN A 71 11.27 17.38 -27.08
C ASN A 71 11.84 16.01 -27.54
N TYR A 72 11.81 15.71 -28.85
CA TYR A 72 12.23 14.42 -29.40
C TYR A 72 13.65 14.03 -28.93
N ASP A 73 14.65 14.90 -29.08
CA ASP A 73 16.05 14.61 -28.74
C ASP A 73 16.22 14.20 -27.26
N TYR A 74 15.49 14.86 -26.36
CA TYR A 74 15.47 14.49 -24.92
C TYR A 74 14.80 13.12 -24.70
N ILE A 75 13.67 12.88 -25.36
CA ILE A 75 12.93 11.62 -25.26
C ILE A 75 13.75 10.48 -25.85
N GLU A 76 14.38 10.69 -27.00
CA GLU A 76 15.26 9.72 -27.65
C GLU A 76 16.40 9.31 -26.73
N GLY A 77 17.09 10.28 -26.12
CA GLY A 77 18.18 10.01 -25.18
C GLY A 77 17.78 9.14 -24.00
N ILE A 78 16.55 9.29 -23.49
CA ILE A 78 16.03 8.42 -22.42
C ILE A 78 15.61 7.06 -22.98
N MET A 79 14.74 7.06 -24.00
CA MET A 79 14.10 5.84 -24.51
C MET A 79 15.08 4.89 -25.17
N HIS A 80 16.10 5.39 -25.86
CA HIS A 80 17.15 4.56 -26.45
C HIS A 80 17.83 3.65 -25.43
N ASN A 81 18.08 4.16 -24.21
CA ASN A 81 18.69 3.39 -23.13
C ASN A 81 17.71 2.44 -22.42
N CYS A 82 16.42 2.55 -22.72
CA CYS A 82 15.38 1.71 -22.12
C CYS A 82 14.98 0.54 -23.02
N MET A 83 15.22 0.66 -24.33
CA MET A 83 14.85 -0.39 -25.28
C MET A 83 15.79 -1.59 -25.17
N ILE A 84 15.20 -2.77 -25.16
CA ILE A 84 15.92 -4.06 -25.06
C ILE A 84 15.98 -4.69 -26.45
N GLU A 85 17.18 -5.04 -26.88
CA GLU A 85 17.39 -5.65 -28.19
C GLU A 85 16.57 -6.94 -28.35
N GLY A 86 15.90 -7.06 -29.49
CA GLY A 86 15.06 -8.22 -29.81
C GLY A 86 13.67 -8.21 -29.15
N ARG A 87 13.31 -7.16 -28.41
CA ARG A 87 11.95 -6.97 -27.87
C ARG A 87 11.22 -5.86 -28.65
N GLU A 88 9.99 -6.14 -29.03
CA GLU A 88 9.07 -5.16 -29.60
C GLU A 88 8.01 -4.82 -28.56
N ILE A 89 7.82 -3.54 -28.29
CA ILE A 89 6.83 -3.03 -27.34
C ILE A 89 5.87 -2.06 -28.02
N HIS A 90 4.62 -2.15 -27.64
CA HIS A 90 3.53 -1.36 -28.20
C HIS A 90 2.88 -0.49 -27.13
N PRO A 91 2.55 0.79 -27.45
CA PRO A 91 1.93 1.71 -26.49
C PRO A 91 0.42 1.48 -26.38
N VAL A 92 0.03 0.25 -26.03
CA VAL A 92 -1.36 -0.12 -25.76
C VAL A 92 -1.75 0.39 -24.37
N PRO A 93 -2.79 1.23 -24.21
CA PRO A 93 -3.08 1.87 -22.94
C PRO A 93 -3.42 0.86 -21.84
N MET A 94 -2.59 0.79 -20.79
CA MET A 94 -2.79 -0.12 -19.65
C MET A 94 -4.16 0.06 -19.00
N GLN A 95 -4.64 1.32 -18.92
CA GLN A 95 -5.99 1.61 -18.40
C GLN A 95 -7.10 0.89 -19.17
N GLN A 96 -6.99 0.76 -20.51
CA GLN A 96 -7.99 0.05 -21.30
C GLN A 96 -7.89 -1.47 -21.05
N ILE A 97 -6.68 -2.00 -20.95
CA ILE A 97 -6.47 -3.42 -20.62
C ILE A 97 -7.05 -3.74 -19.24
N VAL A 98 -6.81 -2.90 -18.25
CA VAL A 98 -7.39 -3.05 -16.89
C VAL A 98 -8.91 -2.96 -16.91
N ASN A 99 -9.46 -1.99 -17.64
CA ASN A 99 -10.90 -1.76 -17.71
C ASN A 99 -11.69 -2.93 -18.34
N PHE A 100 -11.14 -3.54 -19.36
CA PHE A 100 -11.84 -4.59 -20.13
C PHE A 100 -11.28 -5.99 -19.90
N GLY A 101 -10.03 -6.13 -19.55
CA GLY A 101 -9.37 -7.43 -19.36
C GLY A 101 -10.11 -8.32 -18.38
N SER A 102 -10.46 -7.82 -17.21
CA SER A 102 -11.19 -8.58 -16.18
C SER A 102 -12.64 -8.92 -16.59
N VAL A 103 -13.27 -8.09 -17.43
CA VAL A 103 -14.64 -8.33 -17.92
C VAL A 103 -14.70 -9.50 -18.91
N VAL A 104 -13.61 -9.68 -19.67
CA VAL A 104 -13.47 -10.78 -20.65
C VAL A 104 -12.60 -11.92 -20.10
N ASP A 105 -12.50 -12.05 -18.76
CA ASP A 105 -11.78 -13.10 -18.07
C ASP A 105 -10.30 -13.23 -18.49
N PHE A 106 -9.67 -12.11 -18.84
CA PHE A 106 -8.30 -12.00 -19.38
C PHE A 106 -8.06 -12.83 -20.64
N ASN A 107 -9.11 -13.08 -21.41
CA ASN A 107 -9.00 -13.76 -22.70
C ASN A 107 -8.53 -12.77 -23.78
N ALA A 108 -7.34 -13.01 -24.35
CA ALA A 108 -6.71 -12.11 -25.32
C ALA A 108 -7.50 -11.99 -26.63
N ASP A 109 -8.11 -13.07 -27.13
CA ASP A 109 -8.90 -13.05 -28.38
C ASP A 109 -10.19 -12.25 -28.19
N MET A 110 -10.84 -12.38 -27.02
CA MET A 110 -12.00 -11.56 -26.67
C MET A 110 -11.63 -10.09 -26.50
N LEU A 111 -10.48 -9.79 -25.88
CA LEU A 111 -10.02 -8.42 -25.70
C LEU A 111 -9.62 -7.76 -27.03
N GLU A 112 -9.04 -8.50 -27.96
CA GLU A 112 -8.80 -8.04 -29.34
C GLU A 112 -10.11 -7.62 -30.00
N THR A 113 -11.15 -8.47 -29.92
CA THR A 113 -12.49 -8.14 -30.42
C THR A 113 -13.07 -6.88 -29.78
N VAL A 114 -12.87 -6.70 -28.46
CA VAL A 114 -13.27 -5.48 -27.75
C VAL A 114 -12.57 -4.26 -28.33
N PHE A 115 -11.26 -4.32 -28.55
CA PHE A 115 -10.50 -3.20 -29.12
C PHE A 115 -10.93 -2.86 -30.55
N GLU A 116 -11.25 -3.86 -31.35
CA GLU A 116 -11.81 -3.65 -32.70
C GLU A 116 -13.16 -2.92 -32.62
N LYS A 117 -14.09 -3.40 -31.78
CA LYS A 117 -15.43 -2.80 -31.61
C LYS A 117 -15.39 -1.35 -31.14
N ILE A 118 -14.47 -0.99 -30.23
CA ILE A 118 -14.37 0.39 -29.72
C ILE A 118 -13.55 1.33 -30.60
N GLY A 119 -13.12 0.88 -31.78
CA GLY A 119 -12.41 1.69 -32.77
C GLY A 119 -10.94 1.97 -32.44
N THR A 120 -10.33 1.20 -31.56
CA THR A 120 -8.90 1.24 -31.23
C THR A 120 -8.28 -0.14 -31.45
N PRO A 121 -8.15 -0.62 -32.69
CA PRO A 121 -7.73 -1.99 -32.98
C PRO A 121 -6.27 -2.20 -32.58
N TYR A 122 -6.06 -3.15 -31.68
CA TYR A 122 -4.76 -3.69 -31.29
C TYR A 122 -4.81 -5.20 -31.50
N LYS A 123 -3.73 -5.79 -32.02
CA LYS A 123 -3.59 -7.23 -32.13
C LYS A 123 -3.18 -7.83 -30.80
N LYS A 124 -3.60 -9.05 -30.52
CA LYS A 124 -3.31 -9.71 -29.23
C LYS A 124 -1.81 -9.77 -28.93
N GLU A 125 -0.96 -9.92 -29.93
CA GLU A 125 0.50 -9.93 -29.79
C GLU A 125 1.04 -8.60 -29.24
N GLU A 126 0.35 -7.49 -29.52
CA GLU A 126 0.77 -6.14 -29.08
C GLU A 126 0.50 -5.90 -27.60
N PHE A 127 -0.45 -6.60 -26.99
CA PHE A 127 -0.85 -6.38 -25.59
C PHE A 127 -0.80 -7.62 -24.69
N ALA A 128 -0.49 -8.81 -25.22
CA ALA A 128 -0.51 -10.05 -24.44
C ALA A 128 0.33 -9.98 -23.17
N GLU A 129 1.55 -9.43 -23.24
CA GLU A 129 2.42 -9.23 -22.07
C GLU A 129 1.75 -8.30 -21.05
N ARG A 130 1.20 -7.17 -21.50
CA ARG A 130 0.52 -6.21 -20.60
C ARG A 130 -0.76 -6.80 -20.00
N LEU A 131 -1.44 -7.69 -20.70
CA LEU A 131 -2.63 -8.36 -20.19
C LEU A 131 -2.28 -9.27 -19.00
N GLU A 132 -1.19 -10.01 -19.08
CA GLU A 132 -0.70 -10.83 -17.96
C GLU A 132 -0.25 -9.97 -16.78
N LEU A 133 0.46 -8.87 -17.03
CA LEU A 133 0.86 -7.92 -15.99
C LEU A 133 -0.35 -7.27 -15.33
N ALA A 134 -1.35 -6.87 -16.11
CA ALA A 134 -2.61 -6.31 -15.60
C ALA A 134 -3.38 -7.32 -14.74
N LYS A 135 -3.45 -8.58 -15.19
CA LYS A 135 -4.07 -9.67 -14.43
C LYS A 135 -3.40 -9.84 -13.07
N TYR A 136 -2.08 -9.98 -13.06
CA TYR A 136 -1.32 -10.13 -11.81
C TYR A 136 -1.52 -8.92 -10.88
N TRP A 137 -1.44 -7.70 -11.42
CA TRP A 137 -1.63 -6.48 -10.65
C TRP A 137 -3.03 -6.40 -10.04
N LEU A 138 -4.08 -6.66 -10.84
CA LEU A 138 -5.47 -6.67 -10.38
C LEU A 138 -5.69 -7.73 -9.29
N GLU A 139 -5.20 -8.96 -9.49
CA GLU A 139 -5.41 -10.06 -8.53
C GLU A 139 -4.66 -9.88 -7.21
N LYS A 140 -3.45 -9.28 -7.24
CA LYS A 140 -2.54 -9.24 -6.09
C LYS A 140 -2.39 -7.88 -5.43
N CYS A 141 -2.54 -6.79 -6.19
CA CYS A 141 -2.23 -5.45 -5.72
C CYS A 141 -3.46 -4.54 -5.66
N SER A 142 -4.44 -4.74 -6.56
CA SER A 142 -5.60 -3.84 -6.67
C SER A 142 -6.89 -4.59 -7.08
N PRO A 143 -7.34 -5.58 -6.28
CA PRO A 143 -8.54 -6.36 -6.58
C PRO A 143 -9.82 -5.51 -6.63
N GLU A 144 -9.83 -4.36 -5.98
CA GLU A 144 -10.91 -3.38 -6.03
C GLU A 144 -11.12 -2.80 -7.44
N ASN A 145 -10.09 -2.78 -8.28
CA ASN A 145 -10.18 -2.30 -9.67
C ASN A 145 -10.63 -3.39 -10.67
N MET A 146 -10.81 -4.63 -10.24
CA MET A 146 -11.27 -5.72 -11.10
C MET A 146 -12.77 -5.55 -11.44
N ASN A 147 -13.11 -5.52 -12.73
CA ASN A 147 -14.48 -5.37 -13.21
C ASN A 147 -15.02 -6.73 -13.70
N THR A 148 -15.50 -7.54 -12.77
CA THR A 148 -16.08 -8.86 -13.10
C THR A 148 -17.59 -8.78 -13.11
N LEU A 149 -18.25 -9.33 -14.15
CA LEU A 149 -19.69 -9.44 -14.17
C LEU A 149 -20.18 -10.32 -13.02
N LEU A 150 -21.30 -9.93 -12.41
CA LEU A 150 -21.96 -10.74 -11.40
C LEU A 150 -22.47 -12.04 -12.03
N GLY A 151 -22.45 -13.13 -11.28
CA GLY A 151 -23.02 -14.41 -11.68
C GLY A 151 -24.53 -14.54 -11.40
N TYR A 152 -25.15 -13.47 -10.89
CA TYR A 152 -26.53 -13.43 -10.44
C TYR A 152 -27.10 -12.01 -10.52
N ARG A 153 -28.44 -11.89 -10.61
CA ARG A 153 -29.11 -10.58 -10.54
C ARG A 153 -29.03 -10.02 -9.13
N ASN A 154 -28.55 -8.79 -9.00
CA ASN A 154 -28.38 -8.13 -7.70
C ASN A 154 -29.72 -7.58 -7.16
N TRP A 155 -30.58 -8.50 -6.70
CA TRP A 155 -31.90 -8.20 -6.15
C TRP A 155 -31.83 -7.35 -4.88
N ASP A 156 -30.81 -7.56 -4.06
CA ASP A 156 -30.61 -6.76 -2.84
C ASP A 156 -30.45 -5.28 -3.19
N PHE A 157 -29.67 -4.97 -4.20
CA PHE A 157 -29.50 -3.61 -4.68
C PHE A 157 -30.72 -3.12 -5.46
N TYR A 158 -31.29 -3.93 -6.37
CA TYR A 158 -32.45 -3.56 -7.18
C TYR A 158 -33.66 -3.15 -6.31
N ASN A 159 -33.89 -3.85 -5.21
CA ASN A 159 -34.96 -3.53 -4.27
C ASN A 159 -34.77 -2.19 -3.51
N THR A 160 -33.57 -1.61 -3.54
CA THR A 160 -33.32 -0.27 -2.99
C THR A 160 -33.67 0.86 -3.97
N LEU A 161 -33.83 0.55 -5.26
CA LEU A 161 -34.13 1.51 -6.31
C LEU A 161 -35.58 1.98 -6.21
N ASN A 162 -35.79 3.26 -6.49
CA ASN A 162 -37.13 3.81 -6.66
C ASN A 162 -37.73 3.46 -8.03
N GLU A 163 -38.98 3.78 -8.26
CA GLU A 163 -39.70 3.41 -9.49
C GLU A 163 -39.10 4.05 -10.76
N VAL A 164 -38.57 5.27 -10.67
CA VAL A 164 -37.89 5.94 -11.79
C VAL A 164 -36.60 5.22 -12.12
N GLU A 165 -35.79 4.90 -11.11
CA GLU A 165 -34.52 4.19 -11.27
C GLU A 165 -34.72 2.78 -11.83
N LYS A 166 -35.78 2.08 -11.41
CA LYS A 166 -36.14 0.76 -12.00
C LYS A 166 -36.53 0.92 -13.47
N LYS A 167 -37.27 1.97 -13.81
CA LYS A 167 -37.65 2.25 -15.19
C LYS A 167 -36.43 2.60 -16.06
N GLU A 168 -35.43 3.28 -15.51
CA GLU A 168 -34.15 3.52 -16.19
C GLU A 168 -33.47 2.19 -16.60
N ILE A 169 -33.46 1.21 -15.70
CA ILE A 169 -32.84 -0.11 -15.96
C ILE A 169 -33.66 -0.88 -17.00
N GLU A 170 -34.98 -0.83 -16.93
CA GLU A 170 -35.88 -1.46 -17.93
C GLU A 170 -35.62 -0.85 -19.32
N LEU A 171 -35.54 0.47 -19.45
CA LEU A 171 -35.26 1.15 -20.71
C LEU A 171 -33.90 0.76 -21.28
N LEU A 172 -32.85 0.65 -20.43
CA LEU A 172 -31.54 0.19 -20.83
C LEU A 172 -31.59 -1.25 -21.35
N HIS A 173 -32.21 -2.15 -20.58
CA HIS A 173 -32.38 -3.57 -20.96
C HIS A 173 -33.08 -3.68 -22.33
N ASP A 174 -34.23 -3.03 -22.49
CA ASP A 174 -35.04 -3.12 -23.70
C ASP A 174 -34.34 -2.56 -24.93
N PHE A 175 -33.54 -1.49 -24.77
CA PHE A 175 -32.77 -0.94 -25.87
C PHE A 175 -31.68 -1.90 -26.33
N ILE A 176 -30.94 -2.49 -25.39
CA ILE A 176 -29.87 -3.44 -25.70
C ILE A 176 -30.46 -4.73 -26.28
N ALA A 177 -31.58 -5.22 -25.75
CA ALA A 177 -32.23 -6.45 -26.22
C ALA A 177 -32.70 -6.37 -27.68
N LYS A 178 -32.98 -5.18 -28.21
CA LYS A 178 -33.31 -4.97 -29.63
C LYS A 178 -32.13 -5.29 -30.56
N GLY A 179 -30.90 -5.09 -30.10
CA GLY A 179 -29.68 -5.44 -30.83
C GLY A 179 -29.36 -4.57 -32.06
N GLU A 180 -30.16 -3.56 -32.36
CA GLU A 180 -30.05 -2.70 -33.54
C GLU A 180 -29.48 -1.33 -33.18
N TYR A 181 -28.21 -1.28 -32.80
CA TYR A 181 -27.52 -0.04 -32.43
C TYR A 181 -26.03 -0.09 -32.76
N ASP A 182 -25.45 1.06 -33.11
CA ASP A 182 -24.02 1.30 -33.15
C ASP A 182 -23.53 1.99 -31.86
N LEU A 183 -22.24 2.23 -31.78
CA LEU A 183 -21.61 2.86 -30.61
C LEU A 183 -22.17 4.26 -30.32
N ASP A 184 -22.39 5.08 -31.37
CA ASP A 184 -22.87 6.44 -31.24
C ASP A 184 -24.34 6.50 -30.81
N ALA A 185 -25.17 5.60 -31.35
CA ALA A 185 -26.56 5.43 -30.94
C ALA A 185 -26.67 5.00 -29.47
N LEU A 186 -25.87 4.00 -29.05
CA LEU A 186 -25.85 3.58 -27.65
C LEU A 186 -25.35 4.69 -26.73
N ASN A 187 -24.25 5.37 -27.10
CA ASN A 187 -23.73 6.50 -26.33
C ASN A 187 -24.78 7.60 -26.17
N SER A 188 -25.45 7.97 -27.26
CA SER A 188 -26.49 9.00 -27.20
C SER A 188 -27.66 8.56 -26.33
N PHE A 189 -28.15 7.34 -26.49
CA PHE A 189 -29.29 6.82 -25.78
C PHE A 189 -29.11 6.76 -24.26
N ILE A 190 -27.99 6.22 -23.78
CA ILE A 190 -27.78 6.08 -22.32
C ILE A 190 -27.80 7.43 -21.57
N TYR A 191 -27.45 8.53 -22.25
CA TYR A 191 -27.54 9.87 -21.64
C TYR A 191 -28.97 10.45 -21.67
N THR A 192 -29.91 9.87 -22.43
CA THR A 192 -31.32 10.29 -22.44
C THR A 192 -32.17 9.50 -21.45
N ILE A 193 -31.76 8.32 -21.04
CA ILE A 193 -32.53 7.41 -20.16
C ILE A 193 -33.11 8.10 -18.93
N PRO A 194 -32.34 8.88 -18.12
CA PRO A 194 -32.92 9.50 -16.93
C PRO A 194 -34.07 10.48 -17.24
N ARG A 195 -33.99 11.16 -18.37
CA ARG A 195 -35.05 12.06 -18.84
C ARG A 195 -36.26 11.29 -19.34
N GLU A 196 -36.06 10.15 -20.00
CA GLU A 196 -37.15 9.34 -20.53
C GLU A 196 -37.90 8.56 -19.45
N ALA A 197 -37.18 8.18 -18.37
CA ALA A 197 -37.78 7.46 -17.25
C ALA A 197 -38.55 8.32 -16.28
N ASP A 198 -38.21 9.61 -16.13
CA ASP A 198 -38.79 10.53 -15.14
C ASP A 198 -39.70 11.53 -15.81
N PRO A 199 -41.03 11.45 -15.63
CA PRO A 199 -41.99 12.44 -16.14
C PRO A 199 -41.78 13.85 -15.58
N ASP A 200 -41.23 13.97 -14.38
CA ASP A 200 -40.98 15.21 -13.66
C ASP A 200 -39.54 15.69 -13.77
N PHE A 201 -38.77 15.18 -14.76
CA PHE A 201 -37.35 15.45 -14.95
C PHE A 201 -37.05 16.96 -15.07
N GLN A 202 -36.03 17.39 -14.30
CA GLN A 202 -35.58 18.79 -14.33
C GLN A 202 -34.14 18.82 -14.96
N GLU A 203 -34.01 19.66 -16.01
CA GLU A 203 -32.72 19.78 -16.75
C GLU A 203 -31.53 20.22 -15.86
N GLU A 204 -31.81 20.97 -14.78
CA GLU A 204 -30.80 21.37 -13.81
C GLU A 204 -30.18 20.18 -13.07
N ASN A 205 -30.92 19.08 -12.91
CA ASN A 205 -30.50 17.86 -12.24
C ASN A 205 -29.86 16.80 -13.18
N LYS A 206 -29.79 17.11 -14.48
CA LYS A 206 -29.34 16.17 -15.52
C LYS A 206 -28.05 15.44 -15.19
N LYS A 207 -27.00 16.15 -14.77
CA LYS A 207 -25.69 15.53 -14.47
C LYS A 207 -25.78 14.58 -13.27
N ALA A 208 -26.55 14.95 -12.24
CA ALA A 208 -26.73 14.13 -11.06
C ALA A 208 -27.53 12.87 -11.37
N ALA A 209 -28.62 12.99 -12.14
CA ALA A 209 -29.45 11.88 -12.59
C ALA A 209 -28.65 10.89 -13.45
N GLN A 210 -27.88 11.38 -14.41
CA GLN A 210 -27.01 10.54 -15.24
C GLN A 210 -25.95 9.81 -14.41
N ALA A 211 -25.32 10.49 -13.46
CA ALA A 211 -24.33 9.87 -12.57
C ALA A 211 -24.96 8.77 -11.69
N GLN A 212 -26.18 9.00 -11.19
CA GLN A 212 -26.92 8.02 -10.40
C GLN A 212 -27.32 6.81 -11.25
N PHE A 213 -27.85 7.03 -12.45
CA PHE A 213 -28.17 5.95 -13.39
C PHE A 213 -26.95 5.09 -13.70
N PHE A 214 -25.79 5.69 -14.01
CA PHE A 214 -24.56 4.94 -14.27
C PHE A 214 -24.13 4.11 -13.05
N LYS A 215 -24.21 4.71 -11.86
CA LYS A 215 -23.93 3.99 -10.62
C LYS A 215 -24.88 2.80 -10.42
N ASN A 216 -26.17 2.96 -10.70
CA ASN A 216 -27.16 1.89 -10.58
C ASN A 216 -26.86 0.76 -11.57
N ALA A 217 -26.59 1.08 -12.83
CA ALA A 217 -26.25 0.09 -13.86
C ALA A 217 -24.99 -0.72 -13.48
N TYR A 218 -23.93 -0.06 -12.99
CA TYR A 218 -22.72 -0.77 -12.53
C TYR A 218 -22.97 -1.67 -11.32
N ASN A 219 -23.75 -1.20 -10.33
CA ASN A 219 -24.08 -2.03 -9.16
C ASN A 219 -24.83 -3.30 -9.56
N LEU A 220 -25.71 -3.21 -10.57
CA LEU A 220 -26.45 -4.37 -11.05
C LEU A 220 -25.60 -5.33 -11.89
N MET A 221 -24.60 -4.83 -12.63
CA MET A 221 -23.78 -5.68 -13.51
C MET A 221 -22.50 -6.19 -12.87
N ILE A 222 -21.80 -5.35 -12.09
CA ILE A 222 -20.47 -5.66 -11.53
C ILE A 222 -20.37 -5.46 -10.01
N GLY A 223 -21.46 -5.13 -9.33
CA GLY A 223 -21.48 -4.94 -7.87
C GLY A 223 -20.74 -3.70 -7.36
N LYS A 224 -20.47 -2.71 -8.22
CA LYS A 224 -19.69 -1.50 -7.88
C LYS A 224 -20.42 -0.22 -8.25
N ALA A 225 -20.04 0.87 -7.59
CA ALA A 225 -20.61 2.18 -7.87
C ALA A 225 -20.01 2.88 -9.12
N ALA A 226 -18.91 2.37 -9.66
CA ALA A 226 -18.22 2.92 -10.82
C ALA A 226 -17.52 1.82 -11.61
N GLY A 227 -17.21 2.11 -12.88
CA GLY A 227 -16.54 1.20 -13.80
C GLY A 227 -15.99 1.93 -15.03
N PRO A 228 -15.64 1.21 -16.12
CA PRO A 228 -15.28 1.80 -17.40
C PRO A 228 -16.38 2.72 -17.93
N ARG A 229 -16.14 3.49 -18.99
CA ARG A 229 -17.23 4.27 -19.61
C ARG A 229 -18.38 3.35 -20.01
N LEU A 230 -19.58 3.58 -19.48
CA LEU A 230 -20.72 2.64 -19.56
C LEU A 230 -21.05 2.23 -21.00
N TYR A 231 -21.12 3.18 -21.93
CA TYR A 231 -21.42 2.87 -23.32
C TYR A 231 -20.35 2.01 -23.98
N LEU A 232 -19.06 2.24 -23.66
CA LEU A 232 -17.97 1.39 -24.14
C LEU A 232 -18.06 -0.01 -23.55
N PHE A 233 -18.34 -0.13 -22.27
CA PHE A 233 -18.51 -1.40 -21.59
C PHE A 233 -19.65 -2.23 -22.21
N LEU A 234 -20.83 -1.61 -22.36
CA LEU A 234 -22.01 -2.28 -22.92
C LEU A 234 -21.84 -2.66 -24.40
N PHE A 235 -21.10 -1.86 -25.17
CA PHE A 235 -20.85 -2.14 -26.58
C PHE A 235 -19.75 -3.20 -26.79
N ALA A 236 -18.73 -3.17 -25.95
CA ALA A 236 -17.57 -4.06 -26.04
C ALA A 236 -17.91 -5.50 -25.63
N VAL A 237 -18.65 -5.65 -24.55
CA VAL A 237 -19.02 -6.96 -24.00
C VAL A 237 -20.22 -7.53 -24.75
N GLU A 238 -20.19 -8.83 -25.03
CA GLU A 238 -21.33 -9.51 -25.66
C GLU A 238 -22.59 -9.39 -24.80
N PRO A 239 -23.73 -8.87 -25.36
CA PRO A 239 -24.95 -8.64 -24.58
C PRO A 239 -25.45 -9.86 -23.82
N GLN A 240 -25.26 -11.07 -24.35
CA GLN A 240 -25.65 -12.32 -23.69
C GLN A 240 -24.99 -12.54 -22.35
N ARG A 241 -23.84 -11.91 -22.08
CA ARG A 241 -23.12 -12.06 -20.83
C ARG A 241 -23.70 -11.20 -19.69
N TYR A 242 -24.37 -10.08 -20.01
CA TYR A 242 -24.83 -9.13 -18.98
C TYR A 242 -26.32 -8.77 -19.07
N LEU A 243 -26.98 -9.01 -20.18
CA LEU A 243 -28.38 -8.61 -20.38
C LEU A 243 -29.29 -9.25 -19.32
N GLY A 244 -29.05 -10.52 -19.00
CA GLY A 244 -29.79 -11.24 -17.95
C GLY A 244 -29.61 -10.63 -16.56
N LEU A 245 -28.50 -9.90 -16.30
CA LEU A 245 -28.27 -9.20 -15.03
C LEU A 245 -29.14 -7.94 -14.87
N LEU A 246 -29.68 -7.41 -15.98
CA LEU A 246 -30.56 -6.24 -16.03
C LEU A 246 -32.04 -6.62 -16.18
N ASP A 247 -32.36 -7.93 -16.34
CA ASP A 247 -33.74 -8.43 -16.49
C ASP A 247 -34.34 -8.80 -15.13
N PHE A 248 -35.17 -7.90 -14.60
CA PHE A 248 -35.91 -8.11 -13.35
C PHE A 248 -37.40 -8.41 -13.60
N SER A 249 -37.80 -8.78 -14.83
CA SER A 249 -39.17 -9.13 -15.18
C SER A 249 -39.66 -10.43 -14.53
N THR A 250 -38.72 -11.32 -14.17
CA THR A 250 -39.01 -12.60 -13.51
C THR A 250 -38.56 -12.57 -12.04
N PRO A 251 -39.26 -13.29 -11.13
CA PRO A 251 -38.86 -13.32 -9.71
C PRO A 251 -37.45 -13.89 -9.49
N GLN A 252 -36.85 -13.54 -8.37
CA GLN A 252 -35.57 -14.10 -7.92
C GLN A 252 -35.66 -15.61 -7.74
N THR A 253 -34.69 -16.34 -8.29
CA THR A 253 -34.60 -17.80 -8.13
C THR A 253 -33.88 -18.17 -6.83
N GLU A 254 -34.06 -19.43 -6.36
CA GLU A 254 -33.33 -19.92 -5.17
C GLU A 254 -31.81 -20.00 -5.42
N GLU A 255 -31.40 -20.34 -6.65
CA GLU A 255 -29.99 -20.36 -7.04
C GLU A 255 -29.35 -18.96 -6.94
N GLU A 256 -30.04 -17.93 -7.42
CA GLU A 256 -29.57 -16.53 -7.30
C GLU A 256 -29.44 -16.08 -5.83
N LYS A 257 -30.34 -16.53 -4.95
CA LYS A 257 -30.26 -16.24 -3.51
C LYS A 257 -29.01 -16.86 -2.88
N VAL A 258 -28.70 -18.11 -3.25
CA VAL A 258 -27.50 -18.80 -2.77
C VAL A 258 -26.24 -18.09 -3.24
N LEU A 259 -26.14 -17.81 -4.55
CA LEU A 259 -24.98 -17.10 -5.12
C LEU A 259 -24.79 -15.70 -4.50
N ALA A 260 -25.87 -14.96 -4.26
CA ALA A 260 -25.81 -13.67 -3.62
C ALA A 260 -25.31 -13.76 -2.17
N ALA A 261 -25.78 -14.77 -1.43
CA ALA A 261 -25.36 -15.00 -0.05
C ALA A 261 -23.86 -15.39 0.03
N GLU A 262 -23.41 -16.26 -0.87
CA GLU A 262 -21.99 -16.67 -0.96
C GLU A 262 -21.08 -15.48 -1.30
N ALA A 263 -21.47 -14.67 -2.29
CA ALA A 263 -20.74 -13.49 -2.68
C ALA A 263 -20.62 -12.46 -1.54
N LYS A 264 -21.71 -12.28 -0.79
CA LYS A 264 -21.72 -11.41 0.39
C LYS A 264 -20.80 -11.92 1.49
N ALA A 265 -20.87 -13.21 1.81
CA ALA A 265 -20.00 -13.84 2.81
C ALA A 265 -18.51 -13.74 2.42
N GLU A 266 -18.20 -13.93 1.14
CA GLU A 266 -16.84 -13.77 0.64
C GLU A 266 -16.34 -12.32 0.73
N ALA A 267 -17.19 -11.34 0.40
CA ALA A 267 -16.86 -9.93 0.52
C ALA A 267 -16.61 -9.52 1.98
N GLU A 268 -17.44 -9.99 2.91
CA GLU A 268 -17.25 -9.75 4.35
C GLU A 268 -15.96 -10.38 4.88
N ARG A 269 -15.62 -11.60 4.43
CA ARG A 269 -14.36 -12.26 4.79
C ARG A 269 -13.15 -11.48 4.28
N LYS A 270 -13.17 -11.06 3.01
CA LYS A 270 -12.07 -10.27 2.42
C LYS A 270 -11.89 -8.93 3.14
N ALA A 271 -12.99 -8.25 3.47
CA ALA A 271 -12.95 -7.00 4.22
C ALA A 271 -12.37 -7.18 5.64
N ALA A 272 -12.73 -8.27 6.32
CA ALA A 272 -12.19 -8.60 7.63
C ALA A 272 -10.68 -8.95 7.58
N GLU A 273 -10.23 -9.68 6.56
CA GLU A 273 -8.81 -10.00 6.34
C GLU A 273 -7.99 -8.73 6.05
N GLU A 274 -8.52 -7.82 5.24
CA GLU A 274 -7.86 -6.55 4.93
C GLU A 274 -7.75 -5.64 6.16
N GLU A 275 -8.83 -5.55 6.95
CA GLU A 275 -8.82 -4.79 8.20
C GLU A 275 -7.81 -5.37 9.21
N ALA A 276 -7.75 -6.69 9.34
CA ALA A 276 -6.78 -7.37 10.21
C ALA A 276 -5.33 -7.10 9.74
N ARG A 277 -5.08 -7.15 8.42
CA ARG A 277 -3.76 -6.83 7.85
C ARG A 277 -3.37 -5.37 8.10
N ARG A 278 -4.32 -4.44 7.96
CA ARG A 278 -4.08 -3.02 8.25
C ARG A 278 -3.73 -2.79 9.71
N LYS A 279 -4.50 -3.38 10.64
CA LYS A 279 -4.22 -3.27 12.08
C LYS A 279 -2.86 -3.84 12.44
N ALA A 280 -2.51 -5.01 11.90
CA ALA A 280 -1.19 -5.61 12.13
C ALA A 280 -0.04 -4.74 11.59
N ALA A 281 -0.23 -4.08 10.44
CA ALA A 281 0.76 -3.16 9.88
C ALA A 281 0.90 -1.88 10.75
N GLU A 282 -0.21 -1.32 11.23
CA GLU A 282 -0.21 -0.17 12.14
C GLU A 282 0.48 -0.50 13.48
N GLU A 283 0.22 -1.68 14.05
CA GLU A 283 0.88 -2.16 15.27
C GLU A 283 2.39 -2.37 15.07
N GLU A 284 2.79 -2.94 13.93
CA GLU A 284 4.20 -3.13 13.62
C GLU A 284 4.92 -1.79 13.42
N GLU A 285 4.29 -0.83 12.75
CA GLU A 285 4.83 0.52 12.57
C GLU A 285 4.95 1.24 13.92
N ALA A 286 3.92 1.16 14.77
CA ALA A 286 3.96 1.71 16.12
C ALA A 286 5.08 1.10 16.94
N ARG A 287 5.29 -0.23 16.85
CA ARG A 287 6.39 -0.92 17.53
C ARG A 287 7.76 -0.48 17.03
N ARG A 288 7.92 -0.28 15.72
CA ARG A 288 9.18 0.23 15.12
C ARG A 288 9.47 1.66 15.55
N ASN A 289 8.43 2.49 15.60
CA ASN A 289 8.57 3.90 16.02
C ASN A 289 8.86 4.05 17.52
N ALA A 290 8.49 3.07 18.34
CA ALA A 290 8.82 3.01 19.76
C ALA A 290 10.30 2.66 20.04
N VAL A 291 11.01 2.09 19.04
CA VAL A 291 12.44 1.78 19.17
C VAL A 291 13.25 3.00 18.73
N ALA A 292 14.11 3.49 19.61
CA ALA A 292 15.01 4.60 19.28
C ALA A 292 15.92 4.20 18.07
N PRO A 293 16.14 5.12 17.11
CA PRO A 293 16.98 4.81 15.95
C PRO A 293 18.42 4.50 16.40
N ILE A 294 19.05 3.56 15.69
CA ILE A 294 20.47 3.25 15.88
C ILE A 294 21.28 4.53 15.61
N LYS A 295 22.18 4.88 16.52
CA LYS A 295 23.09 6.00 16.37
C LYS A 295 24.06 5.79 15.21
N GLU A 296 24.76 6.88 14.85
CA GLU A 296 25.83 6.82 13.84
C GLU A 296 26.85 5.74 14.15
N GLU A 297 27.35 5.09 13.10
CA GLU A 297 28.40 4.06 13.21
C GLU A 297 29.67 4.65 13.83
N ILE A 298 30.27 3.91 14.76
CA ILE A 298 31.55 4.25 15.36
C ILE A 298 32.57 3.15 15.07
N THR A 299 33.84 3.51 15.01
CA THR A 299 34.92 2.52 14.88
C THR A 299 35.16 1.80 16.20
N ILE A 300 35.76 0.59 16.15
CA ILE A 300 36.15 -0.13 17.36
C ILE A 300 37.11 0.68 18.23
N ASP A 301 38.05 1.44 17.63
CA ASP A 301 38.96 2.35 18.33
C ASP A 301 38.25 3.49 19.08
N ALA A 302 37.07 3.90 18.59
CA ALA A 302 36.25 4.88 19.28
C ALA A 302 35.52 4.28 20.48
N PHE A 303 35.06 3.03 20.34
CA PHE A 303 34.42 2.26 21.41
C PHE A 303 35.43 1.90 22.53
N ASP A 304 36.65 1.48 22.16
CA ASP A 304 37.74 1.13 23.10
C ASP A 304 38.19 2.29 24.01
N LYS A 305 37.79 3.52 23.69
CA LYS A 305 37.99 4.66 24.56
C LYS A 305 37.04 4.70 25.75
N VAL A 306 36.00 3.89 25.75
CA VAL A 306 35.02 3.80 26.84
C VAL A 306 35.45 2.68 27.79
N ASP A 307 35.85 3.03 29.01
CA ASP A 307 36.22 2.03 30.04
C ASP A 307 34.98 1.62 30.83
N MET A 308 34.43 0.44 30.51
CA MET A 308 33.31 -0.14 31.24
C MET A 308 33.79 -1.23 32.18
N ARG A 309 33.37 -1.17 33.47
CA ARG A 309 33.81 -2.10 34.53
C ARG A 309 32.66 -2.64 35.35
N VAL A 310 32.85 -3.84 35.86
CA VAL A 310 32.00 -4.43 36.88
C VAL A 310 32.33 -3.81 38.22
N CYS A 311 31.35 -3.20 38.88
CA CYS A 311 31.50 -2.60 40.20
C CYS A 311 30.48 -3.17 41.18
N LYS A 312 30.88 -3.38 42.44
CA LYS A 312 29.95 -3.81 43.51
C LYS A 312 29.43 -2.61 44.28
N VAL A 313 28.12 -2.56 44.50
CA VAL A 313 27.50 -1.54 45.36
C VAL A 313 27.76 -1.87 46.81
N ILE A 314 28.62 -1.10 47.48
CA ILE A 314 28.97 -1.29 48.89
C ILE A 314 28.11 -0.43 49.83
N ASN A 315 27.61 0.69 49.36
CA ASN A 315 26.65 1.52 50.06
C ASN A 315 25.73 2.29 49.07
N CYS A 316 24.51 2.58 49.49
CA CYS A 316 23.57 3.39 48.71
C CYS A 316 22.79 4.31 49.67
N GLU A 317 22.71 5.59 49.33
CA GLU A 317 22.08 6.63 50.18
C GLU A 317 21.19 7.55 49.33
N VAL A 318 20.09 8.02 49.93
CA VAL A 318 19.27 9.08 49.34
C VAL A 318 20.03 10.40 49.35
N VAL A 319 20.11 11.11 48.22
CA VAL A 319 20.74 12.44 48.16
C VAL A 319 19.81 13.46 48.78
N LYS A 320 20.33 14.19 49.82
CA LYS A 320 19.58 15.25 50.51
C LYS A 320 19.21 16.35 49.47
N ASN A 321 18.00 16.83 49.57
CA ASN A 321 17.43 17.87 48.68
C ASN A 321 17.24 17.44 47.19
N ALA A 322 17.25 16.15 46.90
CA ALA A 322 16.97 15.62 45.56
C ALA A 322 15.92 14.50 45.62
N LYS A 323 14.80 14.69 44.92
CA LYS A 323 13.67 13.75 44.99
C LYS A 323 13.94 12.41 44.30
N LYS A 324 14.77 12.41 43.23
CA LYS A 324 14.98 11.26 42.33
C LYS A 324 16.39 10.64 42.40
N LEU A 325 17.30 11.22 43.20
CA LEU A 325 18.70 10.80 43.17
C LEU A 325 19.05 9.84 44.30
N LEU A 326 19.75 8.75 43.92
CA LEU A 326 20.53 7.92 44.84
C LEU A 326 22.02 8.14 44.62
N LYS A 327 22.76 8.18 45.74
CA LYS A 327 24.22 8.17 45.79
C LYS A 327 24.66 6.75 46.06
N LEU A 328 25.39 6.15 45.11
CA LEU A 328 25.97 4.83 45.24
C LEU A 328 27.46 4.97 45.54
N THR A 329 27.93 4.28 46.56
CA THR A 329 29.35 4.03 46.78
C THR A 329 29.66 2.65 46.26
N LEU A 330 30.56 2.58 45.28
CA LEU A 330 30.87 1.35 44.51
C LEU A 330 32.32 0.99 44.78
N PHE A 331 32.62 -0.30 44.86
CA PHE A 331 33.98 -0.84 44.80
C PHE A 331 34.26 -1.34 43.36
N ASP A 332 35.31 -0.82 42.72
CA ASP A 332 35.66 -1.07 41.32
C ASP A 332 36.79 -2.12 41.13
N GLY A 333 37.11 -2.84 42.20
CA GLY A 333 38.22 -3.81 42.24
C GLY A 333 39.53 -3.23 42.73
N LEU A 334 39.69 -1.93 42.79
CA LEU A 334 40.87 -1.21 43.29
C LEU A 334 40.48 -0.23 44.37
N ASP A 335 39.56 0.69 44.07
CA ASP A 335 39.20 1.79 44.93
C ASP A 335 37.68 1.98 45.06
N GLU A 336 37.28 2.83 45.99
CA GLU A 336 35.90 3.25 46.14
C GLU A 336 35.55 4.39 45.16
N ARG A 337 34.40 4.30 44.55
CA ARG A 337 33.89 5.22 43.56
C ARG A 337 32.48 5.71 43.96
N ILE A 338 32.21 6.98 43.82
CA ILE A 338 30.87 7.55 44.06
C ILE A 338 30.19 7.80 42.70
N ILE A 339 28.99 7.29 42.54
CA ILE A 339 28.10 7.58 41.42
C ILE A 339 26.76 8.11 41.93
N VAL A 340 26.22 9.10 41.24
CA VAL A 340 24.88 9.64 41.52
C VAL A 340 24.00 9.37 40.30
N SER A 341 22.83 8.76 40.53
CA SER A 341 21.89 8.37 39.46
C SER A 341 20.45 8.66 39.84
N SER A 342 19.60 8.94 38.83
CA SER A 342 18.16 9.25 38.96
C SER A 342 17.31 7.99 38.97
N ILE A 343 17.56 7.08 39.89
CA ILE A 343 16.92 5.75 39.94
C ILE A 343 16.10 5.52 41.21
N ARG A 344 15.86 6.59 42.02
CA ARG A 344 15.15 6.47 43.30
C ARG A 344 13.66 6.07 43.13
N ASP A 345 13.08 6.41 42.04
CA ASP A 345 11.67 6.05 41.76
C ASP A 345 11.53 4.53 41.42
N ASP A 346 12.63 3.88 41.00
CA ASP A 346 12.68 2.50 40.54
C ASP A 346 13.35 1.53 41.51
N TYR A 347 14.23 2.04 42.41
CA TYR A 347 15.02 1.22 43.34
C TYR A 347 15.12 1.85 44.72
N THR A 348 15.08 1.01 45.76
CA THR A 348 15.44 1.38 47.12
C THR A 348 16.95 1.15 47.34
N PRO A 349 17.58 1.85 48.31
CA PRO A 349 18.98 1.60 48.67
C PRO A 349 19.29 0.14 48.99
N GLU A 350 18.39 -0.50 49.71
CA GLU A 350 18.55 -1.89 50.21
C GLU A 350 18.58 -2.90 49.09
N GLU A 351 17.84 -2.66 48.00
CA GLU A 351 17.81 -3.53 46.80
C GLU A 351 19.10 -3.53 46.00
N LEU A 352 19.90 -2.44 46.16
CA LEU A 352 21.14 -2.22 45.37
C LEU A 352 22.40 -2.65 46.15
N ILE A 353 22.41 -2.55 47.46
CA ILE A 353 23.59 -2.89 48.25
C ILE A 353 23.93 -4.37 48.06
N GLY A 354 25.20 -4.65 47.81
CA GLY A 354 25.74 -5.98 47.54
C GLY A 354 25.67 -6.43 46.09
N ARG A 355 24.84 -5.78 45.22
CA ARG A 355 24.70 -6.13 43.81
C ARG A 355 25.88 -5.64 42.99
N LYS A 356 26.15 -6.35 41.89
CA LYS A 356 27.15 -5.98 40.89
C LYS A 356 26.49 -5.36 39.67
N ILE A 357 27.04 -4.22 39.24
CA ILE A 357 26.50 -3.41 38.13
C ILE A 357 27.63 -3.01 37.17
N ILE A 358 27.23 -2.66 35.93
CA ILE A 358 28.15 -2.12 34.93
C ILE A 358 28.24 -0.60 35.07
N VAL A 359 29.44 -0.11 35.01
CA VAL A 359 29.76 1.34 35.16
C VAL A 359 30.72 1.78 34.06
N ILE A 360 30.43 2.92 33.41
CA ILE A 360 31.43 3.65 32.62
C ILE A 360 32.32 4.43 33.60
N ALA A 361 33.56 4.00 33.68
CA ALA A 361 34.50 4.41 34.73
C ALA A 361 35.32 5.64 34.39
N ASN A 362 35.52 5.95 33.12
CA ASN A 362 36.43 7.03 32.66
C ASN A 362 35.69 8.31 32.20
N LEU A 363 34.42 8.47 32.58
CA LEU A 363 33.72 9.74 32.34
C LEU A 363 34.28 10.89 33.20
N LYS A 364 34.31 12.09 32.64
CA LYS A 364 34.65 13.30 33.42
C LYS A 364 33.68 13.43 34.57
N PRO A 365 34.17 13.68 35.82
CA PRO A 365 33.33 13.84 36.98
C PRO A 365 32.32 14.98 36.83
N ALA A 366 31.05 14.72 37.18
CA ALA A 366 29.95 15.71 37.19
C ALA A 366 29.39 15.92 38.61
N LYS A 367 28.81 17.07 38.90
CA LYS A 367 28.16 17.34 40.20
C LYS A 367 26.64 17.29 40.06
N PHE A 368 25.98 16.52 40.94
CA PHE A 368 24.53 16.40 41.03
C PHE A 368 24.11 16.72 42.49
N ALA A 369 23.26 17.74 42.68
CA ALA A 369 22.83 18.20 44.00
C ALA A 369 23.98 18.35 45.02
N GLY A 370 25.13 18.86 44.59
CA GLY A 370 26.31 19.08 45.42
C GLY A 370 27.24 17.87 45.57
N VAL A 371 26.82 16.66 45.16
CA VAL A 371 27.61 15.43 45.22
C VAL A 371 28.34 15.21 43.89
N LYS A 372 29.65 14.90 43.94
CA LYS A 372 30.48 14.59 42.80
C LYS A 372 30.28 13.13 42.39
N SER A 373 29.84 12.90 41.12
CA SER A 373 29.72 11.59 40.51
C SER A 373 30.92 11.31 39.62
N ASN A 374 31.57 10.12 39.82
CA ASN A 374 32.79 9.71 39.10
C ASN A 374 32.44 8.52 38.20
N GLY A 375 31.58 8.69 37.20
CA GLY A 375 31.15 7.66 36.24
C GLY A 375 29.63 7.60 36.09
N MET A 376 29.16 6.66 35.34
CA MET A 376 27.75 6.43 35.02
C MET A 376 27.42 4.95 35.04
N LEU A 377 26.35 4.56 35.72
CA LEU A 377 25.85 3.17 35.61
C LEU A 377 25.12 2.95 34.31
N ILE A 378 25.06 1.69 33.84
CA ILE A 378 24.35 1.28 32.65
C ILE A 378 22.98 0.73 33.02
N ALA A 379 21.95 1.28 32.40
CA ALA A 379 20.57 0.85 32.61
C ALA A 379 19.76 1.01 31.32
N ALA A 380 18.71 0.21 31.17
CA ALA A 380 17.67 0.43 30.17
C ALA A 380 16.59 1.34 30.78
N SER A 381 16.06 2.30 30.02
CA SER A 381 15.00 3.18 30.47
C SER A 381 13.88 3.26 29.43
N GLY A 382 12.63 3.26 29.88
CA GLY A 382 11.44 3.39 29.05
C GLY A 382 10.26 3.86 29.87
N ASP A 383 9.29 4.50 29.20
CA ASP A 383 8.10 5.07 29.84
C ASP A 383 7.24 4.00 30.52
N ASP A 384 7.15 2.81 29.92
CA ASP A 384 6.29 1.71 30.39
C ASP A 384 6.90 0.90 31.56
N PHE A 385 8.23 0.87 31.71
CA PHE A 385 8.92 0.00 32.68
C PHE A 385 9.90 0.74 33.61
N GLY A 386 10.02 2.04 33.48
CA GLY A 386 10.95 2.86 34.26
C GLY A 386 12.42 2.60 33.93
N CYS A 387 13.30 2.65 34.93
CA CYS A 387 14.74 2.40 34.78
C CYS A 387 15.10 1.01 35.31
N LYS A 388 15.74 0.18 34.47
CA LYS A 388 16.21 -1.18 34.83
C LYS A 388 17.73 -1.25 34.71
N ILE A 389 18.40 -1.37 35.87
CA ILE A 389 19.86 -1.50 35.94
C ILE A 389 20.26 -2.87 35.38
N ILE A 390 21.36 -2.90 34.60
CA ILE A 390 21.95 -4.14 34.14
C ILE A 390 22.83 -4.71 35.25
N PHE A 391 22.35 -5.76 35.92
CA PHE A 391 23.09 -6.48 36.95
C PHE A 391 24.01 -7.52 36.33
N VAL A 392 25.16 -7.74 36.97
CA VAL A 392 26.15 -8.73 36.60
C VAL A 392 26.11 -9.88 37.62
N ASP A 393 26.35 -11.09 37.16
CA ASP A 393 26.43 -12.31 38.01
C ASP A 393 27.50 -12.15 39.07
N ASP A 394 27.22 -12.68 40.27
CA ASP A 394 28.11 -12.59 41.43
C ASP A 394 29.45 -13.33 41.24
N CYS A 395 29.54 -14.26 40.31
CA CYS A 395 30.78 -14.97 39.99
C CYS A 395 31.81 -14.09 39.25
N VAL A 396 31.37 -12.96 38.64
CA VAL A 396 32.31 -12.05 37.94
C VAL A 396 33.05 -11.16 38.91
N PRO A 397 34.39 -11.15 38.96
CA PRO A 397 35.12 -10.27 39.90
C PRO A 397 34.89 -8.80 39.66
N GLU A 398 34.96 -8.01 40.73
CA GLU A 398 34.95 -6.56 40.65
C GLU A 398 36.18 -6.04 39.90
N GLY A 399 36.05 -5.00 39.11
CA GLY A 399 37.09 -4.43 38.26
C GLY A 399 37.24 -5.13 36.90
N THR A 400 36.50 -6.22 36.65
CA THR A 400 36.49 -6.87 35.33
C THR A 400 36.05 -5.88 34.25
N ALA A 401 36.87 -5.71 33.21
CA ALA A 401 36.56 -4.92 32.04
C ALA A 401 35.49 -5.58 31.18
N ILE A 402 34.62 -4.77 30.59
CA ILE A 402 33.57 -5.20 29.65
C ILE A 402 33.94 -4.69 28.26
N HIS A 403 33.92 -5.59 27.30
CA HIS A 403 34.32 -5.33 25.91
C HIS A 403 33.15 -5.52 24.96
#